data_1464299e8e71c01d7aa52d8daac943dc
#
_entry.id   1464299e8e71c01d7aa52d8daac943dc
#
_cell.length_a   1.000
_cell.length_b   1.000
_cell.length_c   1.000
_cell.angle_alpha   90.00
_cell.angle_beta   90.00
_cell.angle_gamma   90.00
#
_symmetry.space_group_name_H-M   'P 1'
#
loop_
_entity.id
_entity.type
_entity.pdbx_description
1 polymer ?
#
loop_
_entity_poly.entity_id
_entity_poly.type
_entity_poly.pdbx_seq_one_letter_code
_entity_poly.pdbx_strand_id
1 'polypeptide(L)'
;MITNKYQIWLEAERKKIQLPINPETVKITRNGNNESVTIANLGEATLIQNPKAPTISFSSFFPAHYFSGCNVKKPLLPHYYISKINSWMQNKLPVRLYITGCDIVWFVTIESFQYSQSGGDVGTYDYSLTLKQYKSIRVIQLKIEDKKASAQKTSSRVNTQSKPKTYTVKNGDCLWNIAKKYYGDGSQFMKIYNANKDVIGANYNLIYAGTVLTIP
;
A
#
# COMPACT_ATOMS: atom_id res chain seq x y z
N MET A 1 -25.00 23.91 -7.01
CA MET A 1 -25.33 22.49 -6.92
C MET A 1 -24.23 21.69 -7.54
N ILE A 2 -23.48 20.94 -6.75
CA ILE A 2 -22.48 20.00 -7.28
C ILE A 2 -23.30 18.83 -7.82
N THR A 3 -23.45 18.74 -9.14
CA THR A 3 -24.04 17.57 -9.79
C THR A 3 -23.02 16.43 -9.63
N ASN A 4 -23.15 15.67 -8.55
CA ASN A 4 -22.31 14.52 -8.27
C ASN A 4 -22.71 13.38 -9.23
N LYS A 5 -22.29 13.52 -10.50
CA LYS A 5 -22.61 12.56 -11.51
C LYS A 5 -21.76 11.31 -11.31
N TYR A 6 -22.40 10.17 -11.05
CA TYR A 6 -21.71 8.89 -10.95
C TYR A 6 -21.08 8.52 -12.29
N GLN A 7 -19.77 8.34 -12.32
CA GLN A 7 -18.99 8.04 -13.52
C GLN A 7 -17.84 7.12 -13.17
N ILE A 8 -17.48 6.24 -14.07
CA ILE A 8 -16.34 5.35 -13.94
C ILE A 8 -15.32 5.67 -15.03
N TRP A 9 -14.07 5.88 -14.59
CA TRP A 9 -12.95 6.19 -15.45
C TRP A 9 -11.81 5.21 -15.20
N LEU A 10 -11.17 4.82 -16.28
CA LEU A 10 -9.95 4.01 -16.25
C LEU A 10 -8.84 4.79 -16.92
N GLU A 11 -7.66 4.82 -16.31
CA GLU A 11 -6.51 5.56 -16.80
C GLU A 11 -5.24 4.71 -16.70
N ALA A 12 -4.53 4.55 -17.81
CA ALA A 12 -3.19 4.00 -17.86
C ALA A 12 -2.39 4.67 -19.00
N GLU A 13 -1.06 4.77 -18.87
CA GLU A 13 -0.17 5.39 -19.87
C GLU A 13 -0.61 6.80 -20.33
N ARG A 14 -1.09 7.64 -19.40
CA ARG A 14 -1.63 8.97 -19.68
C ARG A 14 -2.87 8.96 -20.60
N LYS A 15 -3.47 7.79 -20.84
CA LYS A 15 -4.73 7.66 -21.57
C LYS A 15 -5.84 7.37 -20.60
N LYS A 16 -6.85 8.22 -20.60
CA LYS A 16 -8.01 8.13 -19.73
C LYS A 16 -9.25 7.81 -20.58
N ILE A 17 -9.98 6.79 -20.21
CA ILE A 17 -11.24 6.41 -20.85
C ILE A 17 -12.37 6.47 -19.82
N GLN A 18 -13.49 7.01 -20.22
CA GLN A 18 -14.73 6.98 -19.45
C GLN A 18 -15.57 5.83 -19.95
N LEU A 19 -16.14 5.04 -19.03
CA LEU A 19 -17.08 4.01 -19.41
C LEU A 19 -18.38 4.67 -19.93
N PRO A 20 -18.87 4.27 -21.12
CA PRO A 20 -20.01 4.92 -21.75
C PRO A 20 -21.31 4.69 -20.99
N ILE A 21 -21.44 3.53 -20.36
CA ILE A 21 -22.60 3.14 -19.56
C ILE A 21 -22.11 2.76 -18.17
N ASN A 22 -22.80 3.28 -17.16
CA ASN A 22 -22.55 2.87 -15.78
C ASN A 22 -23.07 1.45 -15.54
N PRO A 23 -22.35 0.63 -14.80
CA PRO A 23 -22.85 -0.65 -14.34
C PRO A 23 -24.03 -0.43 -13.37
N GLU A 24 -24.95 -1.35 -13.33
CA GLU A 24 -26.05 -1.37 -12.37
C GLU A 24 -25.52 -1.54 -10.94
N THR A 25 -24.52 -2.39 -10.77
CA THR A 25 -23.92 -2.68 -9.48
C THR A 25 -22.40 -2.73 -9.58
N VAL A 26 -21.72 -2.11 -8.62
CA VAL A 26 -20.27 -2.26 -8.42
C VAL A 26 -20.05 -3.02 -7.12
N LYS A 27 -19.56 -4.25 -7.23
CA LYS A 27 -19.28 -5.11 -6.09
C LYS A 27 -17.84 -4.95 -5.63
N ILE A 28 -17.64 -4.57 -4.36
CA ILE A 28 -16.32 -4.49 -3.72
C ILE A 28 -16.21 -5.65 -2.74
N THR A 29 -15.23 -6.51 -2.95
CA THR A 29 -15.00 -7.69 -2.11
C THR A 29 -13.66 -7.52 -1.36
N ARG A 30 -13.70 -7.73 -0.04
CA ARG A 30 -12.53 -7.72 0.82
C ARG A 30 -12.48 -9.05 1.57
N ASN A 31 -11.43 -9.81 1.41
CA ASN A 31 -11.27 -11.12 2.04
C ASN A 31 -10.12 -11.07 3.05
N GLY A 32 -10.33 -11.70 4.20
CA GLY A 32 -9.26 -12.04 5.13
C GLY A 32 -8.32 -13.07 4.50
N ASN A 33 -7.16 -13.26 5.11
CA ASN A 33 -6.20 -14.30 4.71
C ASN A 33 -5.73 -15.08 5.94
N ASN A 34 -6.65 -15.31 6.87
CA ASN A 34 -6.33 -16.07 8.08
C ASN A 34 -6.09 -17.54 7.73
N GLU A 35 -5.21 -18.16 8.49
CA GLU A 35 -4.84 -19.55 8.33
C GLU A 35 -5.13 -20.29 9.64
N SER A 36 -5.75 -21.48 9.58
CA SER A 36 -5.98 -22.32 10.73
C SER A 36 -4.88 -23.37 10.86
N VAL A 37 -4.32 -23.50 12.05
CA VAL A 37 -3.29 -24.50 12.38
C VAL A 37 -3.77 -25.32 13.56
N THR A 38 -3.71 -26.64 13.43
CA THR A 38 -4.00 -27.56 14.55
C THR A 38 -2.75 -27.77 15.40
N ILE A 39 -2.80 -27.38 16.65
CA ILE A 39 -1.70 -27.54 17.62
C ILE A 39 -2.05 -28.70 18.55
N ALA A 40 -1.12 -29.63 18.70
CA ALA A 40 -1.29 -30.76 19.64
C ALA A 40 -1.57 -30.22 21.05
N ASN A 41 -2.58 -30.79 21.72
CA ASN A 41 -3.06 -30.42 23.05
C ASN A 41 -3.75 -29.06 23.21
N LEU A 42 -3.77 -28.21 22.15
CA LEU A 42 -4.46 -26.91 22.17
C LEU A 42 -5.71 -26.90 21.26
N GLY A 43 -5.72 -27.77 20.24
CA GLY A 43 -6.77 -27.76 19.21
C GLY A 43 -6.46 -26.82 18.06
N GLU A 44 -7.51 -26.31 17.41
CA GLU A 44 -7.39 -25.40 16.29
C GLU A 44 -7.09 -23.97 16.77
N ALA A 45 -6.04 -23.40 16.22
CA ALA A 45 -5.65 -22.00 16.42
C ALA A 45 -5.69 -21.24 15.09
N THR A 46 -6.26 -20.04 15.10
CA THR A 46 -6.32 -19.17 13.91
C THR A 46 -5.18 -18.18 13.92
N LEU A 47 -4.35 -18.23 12.89
CA LEU A 47 -3.30 -17.24 12.63
C LEU A 47 -3.89 -16.06 11.84
N ILE A 48 -3.93 -14.89 12.47
CA ILE A 48 -4.42 -13.66 11.82
C ILE A 48 -3.33 -13.14 10.89
N GLN A 49 -3.62 -13.11 9.60
CA GLN A 49 -2.72 -12.60 8.57
C GLN A 49 -3.25 -11.31 7.93
N ASN A 50 -2.38 -10.63 7.19
CA ASN A 50 -2.79 -9.45 6.43
C ASN A 50 -3.88 -9.81 5.42
N PRO A 51 -4.94 -9.00 5.31
CA PRO A 51 -6.03 -9.28 4.37
C PRO A 51 -5.54 -9.27 2.93
N LYS A 52 -6.21 -10.06 2.09
CA LYS A 52 -5.99 -10.06 0.64
C LYS A 52 -6.31 -8.69 0.05
N ALA A 53 -5.67 -8.36 -1.07
CA ALA A 53 -5.98 -7.14 -1.80
C ALA A 53 -7.45 -7.15 -2.22
N PRO A 54 -8.21 -6.07 -1.97
CA PRO A 54 -9.61 -6.00 -2.34
C PRO A 54 -9.79 -6.08 -3.85
N THR A 55 -10.91 -6.66 -4.27
CA THR A 55 -11.33 -6.76 -5.67
C THR A 55 -12.57 -5.91 -5.90
N ILE A 56 -12.67 -5.33 -7.09
CA ILE A 56 -13.84 -4.62 -7.60
C ILE A 56 -14.31 -5.36 -8.86
N SER A 57 -15.58 -5.74 -8.90
CA SER A 57 -16.17 -6.38 -10.08
C SER A 57 -17.48 -5.69 -10.46
N PHE A 58 -17.70 -5.55 -11.75
CA PHE A 58 -18.91 -5.00 -12.31
C PHE A 58 -19.09 -5.47 -13.75
N SER A 59 -20.34 -5.42 -14.22
CA SER A 59 -20.72 -5.74 -15.59
C SER A 59 -21.52 -4.59 -16.18
N SER A 60 -21.32 -4.34 -17.47
CA SER A 60 -22.03 -3.33 -18.25
C SER A 60 -21.87 -3.65 -19.73
N PHE A 61 -22.18 -2.72 -20.61
CA PHE A 61 -22.04 -2.91 -22.04
C PHE A 61 -21.43 -1.70 -22.76
N PHE A 62 -20.81 -1.94 -23.88
CA PHE A 62 -20.33 -0.92 -24.80
C PHE A 62 -21.32 -0.79 -25.95
N PRO A 63 -22.07 0.32 -26.04
CA PRO A 63 -23.10 0.48 -27.04
C PRO A 63 -22.52 0.70 -28.42
N ALA A 64 -23.15 0.09 -29.46
CA ALA A 64 -22.78 0.34 -30.84
C ALA A 64 -23.06 1.81 -31.27
N HIS A 65 -24.12 2.39 -30.73
CA HIS A 65 -24.57 3.74 -31.04
C HIS A 65 -24.87 4.55 -29.79
N TYR A 66 -24.85 5.87 -29.93
CA TYR A 66 -25.26 6.76 -28.85
C TYR A 66 -26.75 6.67 -28.58
N PHE A 67 -27.12 6.64 -27.31
CA PHE A 67 -28.50 6.82 -26.84
C PHE A 67 -28.52 7.66 -25.54
N SER A 68 -29.70 8.08 -25.10
CA SER A 68 -29.83 9.02 -23.96
C SER A 68 -29.31 8.49 -22.63
N GLY A 69 -29.12 7.18 -22.47
CA GLY A 69 -28.52 6.54 -21.29
C GLY A 69 -27.00 6.58 -21.26
N CYS A 70 -26.33 7.04 -22.34
CA CYS A 70 -24.86 7.15 -22.33
C CYS A 70 -24.36 8.30 -21.46
N ASN A 71 -23.38 8.03 -20.63
CA ASN A 71 -22.69 9.05 -19.82
C ASN A 71 -21.81 9.97 -20.67
N VAL A 72 -21.45 9.53 -21.86
CA VAL A 72 -20.58 10.23 -22.82
C VAL A 72 -21.38 10.62 -24.03
N LYS A 73 -21.38 11.91 -24.39
CA LYS A 73 -22.14 12.43 -25.55
C LYS A 73 -21.69 11.83 -26.89
N LYS A 74 -20.44 11.41 -27.00
CA LYS A 74 -19.88 10.73 -28.18
C LYS A 74 -19.11 9.50 -27.69
N PRO A 75 -19.78 8.36 -27.47
CA PRO A 75 -19.07 7.14 -27.09
C PRO A 75 -18.13 6.72 -28.23
N LEU A 76 -17.00 6.23 -27.88
CA LEU A 76 -16.07 5.60 -28.81
C LEU A 76 -16.63 4.25 -29.25
N LEU A 77 -16.16 3.73 -30.36
CA LEU A 77 -16.55 2.41 -30.83
C LEU A 77 -16.20 1.34 -29.78
N PRO A 78 -17.05 0.31 -29.57
CA PRO A 78 -16.82 -0.77 -28.62
C PRO A 78 -15.42 -1.41 -28.72
N HIS A 79 -14.97 -1.65 -29.95
CA HIS A 79 -13.63 -2.18 -30.22
C HIS A 79 -12.49 -1.33 -29.60
N TYR A 80 -12.67 -0.02 -29.51
CA TYR A 80 -11.65 0.83 -28.90
C TYR A 80 -11.50 0.54 -27.40
N TYR A 81 -12.61 0.42 -26.67
CA TYR A 81 -12.61 0.08 -25.25
C TYR A 81 -12.00 -1.30 -25.02
N ILE A 82 -12.46 -2.29 -25.78
CA ILE A 82 -11.99 -3.68 -25.71
C ILE A 82 -10.49 -3.75 -25.97
N SER A 83 -10.02 -3.13 -27.06
CA SER A 83 -8.60 -3.11 -27.43
C SER A 83 -7.75 -2.44 -26.36
N LYS A 84 -8.22 -1.34 -25.76
CA LYS A 84 -7.48 -0.63 -24.71
C LYS A 84 -7.37 -1.45 -23.44
N ILE A 85 -8.47 -2.02 -22.96
CA ILE A 85 -8.49 -2.83 -21.74
C ILE A 85 -7.59 -4.07 -21.93
N ASN A 86 -7.70 -4.75 -23.07
CA ASN A 86 -6.84 -5.88 -23.41
C ASN A 86 -5.35 -5.48 -23.47
N SER A 87 -5.03 -4.34 -24.12
CA SER A 87 -3.65 -3.84 -24.19
C SER A 87 -3.07 -3.58 -22.79
N TRP A 88 -3.83 -2.95 -21.89
CA TRP A 88 -3.39 -2.71 -20.52
C TRP A 88 -3.17 -4.00 -19.74
N MET A 89 -4.04 -4.99 -19.94
CA MET A 89 -3.93 -6.31 -19.33
C MET A 89 -2.69 -7.05 -19.83
N GLN A 90 -2.47 -7.10 -21.15
CA GLN A 90 -1.33 -7.79 -21.77
C GLN A 90 0.01 -7.16 -21.40
N ASN A 91 0.06 -5.82 -21.35
CA ASN A 91 1.26 -5.08 -20.97
C ASN A 91 1.47 -5.03 -19.45
N LYS A 92 0.64 -5.71 -18.65
CA LYS A 92 0.73 -5.77 -17.18
C LYS A 92 0.78 -4.39 -16.52
N LEU A 93 0.03 -3.44 -17.08
CA LEU A 93 0.05 -2.05 -16.60
C LEU A 93 -0.90 -1.88 -15.41
N PRO A 94 -0.46 -1.16 -14.36
CA PRO A 94 -1.37 -0.73 -13.33
C PRO A 94 -2.30 0.35 -13.90
N VAL A 95 -3.60 0.12 -13.76
CA VAL A 95 -4.65 1.03 -14.19
C VAL A 95 -5.13 1.83 -13.00
N ARG A 96 -5.36 3.11 -13.19
CA ARG A 96 -5.97 3.97 -12.18
C ARG A 96 -7.47 4.00 -12.41
N LEU A 97 -8.21 3.49 -11.45
CA LEU A 97 -9.67 3.47 -11.42
C LEU A 97 -10.17 4.68 -10.64
N TYR A 98 -11.11 5.44 -11.24
CA TYR A 98 -11.84 6.50 -10.57
C TYR A 98 -13.32 6.18 -10.63
N ILE A 99 -14.00 6.21 -9.49
CA ILE A 99 -15.46 6.15 -9.40
C ILE A 99 -15.93 7.40 -8.69
N THR A 100 -16.49 8.33 -9.45
CA THR A 100 -17.05 9.57 -8.89
C THR A 100 -18.33 9.24 -8.12
N GLY A 101 -18.61 10.01 -7.07
CA GLY A 101 -19.78 9.74 -6.21
C GLY A 101 -19.54 8.76 -5.07
N CYS A 102 -18.47 7.94 -5.15
CA CYS A 102 -18.03 7.04 -4.06
C CYS A 102 -16.62 7.36 -3.58
N ASP A 103 -15.98 8.39 -4.12
CA ASP A 103 -14.60 8.82 -3.82
C ASP A 103 -13.56 7.70 -3.91
N ILE A 104 -13.79 6.74 -4.81
CA ILE A 104 -12.87 5.63 -5.03
C ILE A 104 -11.85 6.04 -6.08
N VAL A 105 -10.58 6.12 -5.65
CA VAL A 105 -9.43 6.33 -6.53
C VAL A 105 -8.38 5.28 -6.18
N TRP A 106 -8.34 4.21 -6.96
CA TRP A 106 -7.43 3.09 -6.70
C TRP A 106 -6.52 2.81 -7.89
N PHE A 107 -5.29 2.40 -7.59
CA PHE A 107 -4.50 1.67 -8.57
C PHE A 107 -4.93 0.23 -8.54
N VAL A 108 -5.22 -0.33 -9.69
CA VAL A 108 -5.76 -1.69 -9.86
C VAL A 108 -5.03 -2.41 -11.00
N THR A 109 -5.04 -3.73 -10.92
CA THR A 109 -4.70 -4.63 -12.02
C THR A 109 -5.97 -5.25 -12.57
N ILE A 110 -6.00 -5.56 -13.87
CA ILE A 110 -7.11 -6.25 -14.51
C ILE A 110 -6.90 -7.75 -14.28
N GLU A 111 -7.77 -8.36 -13.46
CA GLU A 111 -7.70 -9.80 -13.17
C GLU A 111 -8.50 -10.61 -14.21
N SER A 112 -9.63 -10.08 -14.63
CA SER A 112 -10.48 -10.72 -15.64
C SER A 112 -11.23 -9.67 -16.44
N PHE A 113 -11.25 -9.83 -17.75
CA PHE A 113 -12.04 -9.06 -18.67
C PHE A 113 -12.70 -10.01 -19.67
N GLN A 114 -13.99 -10.14 -19.56
CA GLN A 114 -14.82 -10.98 -20.42
C GLN A 114 -15.77 -10.11 -21.20
N TYR A 115 -15.98 -10.40 -22.47
CA TYR A 115 -16.92 -9.67 -23.31
C TYR A 115 -17.58 -10.61 -24.32
N SER A 116 -18.82 -10.32 -24.64
CA SER A 116 -19.64 -11.09 -25.57
C SER A 116 -20.50 -10.17 -26.40
N GLN A 117 -20.91 -10.65 -27.56
CA GLN A 117 -21.86 -9.95 -28.44
C GLN A 117 -23.11 -10.82 -28.60
N SER A 118 -24.28 -10.25 -28.37
CA SER A 118 -25.54 -10.91 -28.62
C SER A 118 -25.94 -10.77 -30.09
N GLY A 119 -26.47 -11.84 -30.68
CA GLY A 119 -26.87 -11.84 -32.09
C GLY A 119 -28.03 -10.88 -32.45
N GLY A 120 -28.78 -10.41 -31.44
CA GLY A 120 -29.89 -9.48 -31.62
C GLY A 120 -29.53 -7.99 -31.63
N ASP A 121 -28.31 -7.64 -31.18
CA ASP A 121 -27.83 -6.25 -31.15
C ASP A 121 -26.38 -6.20 -31.69
N VAL A 122 -26.31 -6.10 -32.99
CA VAL A 122 -25.02 -6.15 -33.72
C VAL A 122 -24.20 -4.89 -33.42
N GLY A 123 -23.02 -5.12 -32.89
CA GLY A 123 -22.04 -4.06 -32.58
C GLY A 123 -22.02 -3.62 -31.10
N THR A 124 -23.01 -3.96 -30.30
CA THR A 124 -23.00 -3.79 -28.84
C THR A 124 -22.32 -4.99 -28.19
N TYR A 125 -21.45 -4.74 -27.21
CA TYR A 125 -20.72 -5.77 -26.48
C TYR A 125 -21.04 -5.68 -25.00
N ASP A 126 -21.59 -6.74 -24.44
CA ASP A 126 -21.66 -6.93 -22.99
C ASP A 126 -20.29 -7.26 -22.46
N TYR A 127 -19.94 -6.75 -21.27
CA TYR A 127 -18.68 -7.08 -20.65
C TYR A 127 -18.80 -7.24 -19.14
N SER A 128 -17.90 -8.05 -18.60
CA SER A 128 -17.65 -8.19 -17.17
C SER A 128 -16.18 -7.90 -16.89
N LEU A 129 -15.92 -7.03 -15.90
CA LEU A 129 -14.58 -6.60 -15.53
C LEU A 129 -14.33 -6.86 -14.04
N THR A 130 -13.26 -7.56 -13.74
CA THR A 130 -12.79 -7.78 -12.38
C THR A 130 -11.41 -7.15 -12.22
N LEU A 131 -11.31 -6.24 -11.26
CA LEU A 131 -10.14 -5.46 -10.94
C LEU A 131 -9.68 -5.79 -9.53
N LYS A 132 -8.38 -5.82 -9.30
CA LYS A 132 -7.79 -6.05 -7.98
C LYS A 132 -6.90 -4.89 -7.59
N GLN A 133 -6.99 -4.43 -6.36
CA GLN A 133 -6.17 -3.32 -5.88
C GLN A 133 -4.69 -3.64 -6.03
N TYR A 134 -3.96 -2.75 -6.70
CA TYR A 134 -2.52 -2.84 -6.88
C TYR A 134 -1.80 -2.02 -5.81
N LYS A 135 -0.85 -2.66 -5.13
CA LYS A 135 0.08 -1.99 -4.23
C LYS A 135 1.48 -2.16 -4.80
N SER A 136 2.15 -1.06 -5.12
CA SER A 136 3.54 -1.12 -5.57
C SER A 136 4.42 -1.63 -4.44
N ILE A 137 5.19 -2.68 -4.72
CA ILE A 137 6.21 -3.19 -3.79
C ILE A 137 7.50 -2.43 -4.08
N ARG A 138 7.96 -1.62 -3.13
CA ARG A 138 9.32 -1.07 -3.17
C ARG A 138 10.24 -2.10 -2.52
N VAL A 139 11.06 -2.75 -3.32
CA VAL A 139 12.16 -3.57 -2.80
C VAL A 139 13.20 -2.63 -2.22
N ILE A 140 13.30 -2.56 -0.91
CA ILE A 140 14.43 -1.91 -0.24
C ILE A 140 15.58 -2.91 -0.34
N GLN A 141 16.53 -2.64 -1.23
CA GLN A 141 17.80 -3.36 -1.21
C GLN A 141 18.54 -2.98 0.07
N LEU A 142 18.50 -3.85 1.05
CA LEU A 142 19.43 -3.78 2.15
C LEU A 142 20.81 -4.15 1.58
N LYS A 143 21.72 -3.17 1.46
CA LYS A 143 23.13 -3.45 1.29
C LYS A 143 23.60 -4.17 2.55
N ILE A 144 23.70 -5.48 2.48
CA ILE A 144 24.42 -6.26 3.49
C ILE A 144 25.88 -5.97 3.20
N GLU A 145 26.50 -5.12 4.00
CA GLU A 145 27.97 -5.05 4.05
C GLU A 145 28.44 -6.39 4.62
N ASP A 146 29.10 -7.17 3.79
CA ASP A 146 29.74 -8.43 4.18
C ASP A 146 30.80 -8.16 5.24
N LYS A 147 30.41 -8.14 6.51
CA LYS A 147 31.34 -8.42 7.58
C LYS A 147 31.57 -9.91 7.61
N LYS A 148 32.75 -10.35 7.13
CA LYS A 148 33.24 -11.72 7.25
C LYS A 148 32.89 -12.29 8.63
N ALA A 149 31.95 -13.20 8.65
CA ALA A 149 31.61 -13.97 9.83
C ALA A 149 32.61 -15.11 9.96
N SER A 150 33.50 -15.04 10.95
CA SER A 150 34.16 -16.23 11.47
C SER A 150 33.09 -17.07 12.20
N ALA A 151 32.89 -18.28 11.70
CA ALA A 151 31.95 -19.24 12.26
C ALA A 151 32.41 -19.68 13.67
N GLN A 152 31.53 -19.49 14.65
CA GLN A 152 31.53 -20.30 15.85
C GLN A 152 30.07 -20.64 16.23
N LYS A 153 29.73 -21.92 16.07
CA LYS A 153 28.48 -22.53 16.56
C LYS A 153 28.48 -22.49 18.09
N THR A 154 27.47 -21.87 18.67
CA THR A 154 26.90 -22.32 19.96
C THR A 154 25.47 -21.81 20.06
N SER A 155 24.54 -22.72 20.28
CA SER A 155 23.15 -22.49 20.60
C SER A 155 23.05 -21.76 21.94
N SER A 156 22.39 -20.60 21.97
CA SER A 156 21.89 -20.04 23.22
C SER A 156 20.79 -19.02 22.96
N ARG A 157 19.72 -19.16 23.70
CA ARG A 157 18.54 -18.33 23.91
C ARG A 157 18.75 -16.85 23.60
N VAL A 158 17.84 -16.28 22.80
CA VAL A 158 17.75 -14.84 22.52
C VAL A 158 17.46 -14.09 23.82
N ASN A 159 18.47 -13.42 24.35
CA ASN A 159 18.31 -12.38 25.36
C ASN A 159 18.59 -11.04 24.64
N THR A 160 17.53 -10.28 24.39
CA THR A 160 17.58 -8.99 23.70
C THR A 160 18.09 -7.91 24.66
N GLN A 161 19.41 -7.83 24.85
CA GLN A 161 20.05 -6.63 25.38
C GLN A 161 20.95 -6.04 24.30
N SER A 162 20.48 -4.99 23.65
CA SER A 162 21.30 -4.17 22.77
C SER A 162 22.43 -3.53 23.61
N LYS A 163 23.68 -3.71 23.19
CA LYS A 163 24.82 -3.00 23.82
C LYS A 163 24.56 -1.51 23.78
N PRO A 164 24.75 -0.78 24.88
CA PRO A 164 24.56 0.66 24.93
C PRO A 164 25.49 1.36 23.93
N LYS A 165 24.92 2.23 23.11
CA LYS A 165 25.70 3.09 22.20
C LYS A 165 26.24 4.28 22.97
N THR A 166 27.46 4.71 22.69
CA THR A 166 28.01 5.92 23.28
C THR A 166 27.97 7.08 22.30
N TYR A 167 27.78 8.29 22.81
CA TYR A 167 27.78 9.52 22.04
C TYR A 167 28.61 10.60 22.73
N THR A 168 29.51 11.20 22.00
CA THR A 168 30.29 12.35 22.51
C THR A 168 29.57 13.64 22.18
N VAL A 169 29.24 14.41 23.20
CA VAL A 169 28.52 15.70 23.10
C VAL A 169 29.34 16.69 22.29
N LYS A 170 28.75 17.33 21.33
CA LYS A 170 29.33 18.41 20.52
C LYS A 170 28.85 19.78 21.01
N ASN A 171 29.61 20.82 20.64
CA ASN A 171 29.20 22.19 20.99
C ASN A 171 27.82 22.52 20.36
N GLY A 172 26.87 23.00 21.19
CA GLY A 172 25.48 23.29 20.77
C GLY A 172 24.51 22.10 20.85
N ASP A 173 24.95 20.92 21.31
CA ASP A 173 24.05 19.79 21.55
C ASP A 173 23.19 19.99 22.79
N CYS A 174 21.99 19.43 22.78
CA CYS A 174 21.15 19.24 23.94
C CYS A 174 20.58 17.82 23.97
N LEU A 175 20.23 17.33 25.17
CA LEU A 175 19.70 15.96 25.32
C LEU A 175 18.47 15.69 24.48
N TRP A 176 17.63 16.69 24.22
CA TRP A 176 16.48 16.60 23.33
C TRP A 176 16.88 16.26 21.89
N ASN A 177 17.86 16.98 21.34
CA ASN A 177 18.35 16.76 19.98
C ASN A 177 19.06 15.40 19.85
N ILE A 178 19.80 14.99 20.87
CA ILE A 178 20.45 13.67 20.92
C ILE A 178 19.38 12.57 20.98
N ALA A 179 18.34 12.70 21.80
CA ALA A 179 17.23 11.76 21.88
C ALA A 179 16.46 11.67 20.54
N LYS A 180 16.18 12.80 19.93
CA LYS A 180 15.54 12.85 18.60
C LYS A 180 16.37 12.12 17.53
N LYS A 181 17.68 12.24 17.58
CA LYS A 181 18.63 11.57 16.65
C LYS A 181 18.66 10.05 16.84
N TYR A 182 18.65 9.56 18.08
CA TYR A 182 18.83 8.14 18.38
C TYR A 182 17.54 7.35 18.53
N TYR A 183 16.48 8.00 19.03
CA TYR A 183 15.16 7.37 19.27
C TYR A 183 14.08 7.83 18.29
N GLY A 184 14.39 8.86 17.46
CA GLY A 184 13.39 9.48 16.58
C GLY A 184 12.45 10.45 17.29
N ASP A 185 12.51 10.52 18.63
CA ASP A 185 11.63 11.32 19.47
C ASP A 185 12.43 12.02 20.57
N GLY A 186 12.43 13.36 20.55
CA GLY A 186 13.15 14.19 21.52
C GLY A 186 12.59 14.10 22.94
N SER A 187 11.30 13.76 23.11
CA SER A 187 10.68 13.65 24.45
C SER A 187 11.31 12.53 25.30
N GLN A 188 12.01 11.58 24.66
CA GLN A 188 12.68 10.48 25.34
C GLN A 188 14.05 10.85 25.94
N PHE A 189 14.44 12.14 25.96
CA PHE A 189 15.70 12.60 26.51
C PHE A 189 15.97 12.19 27.97
N MET A 190 14.88 11.98 28.74
CA MET A 190 14.98 11.50 30.13
C MET A 190 15.60 10.12 30.27
N LYS A 191 15.50 9.26 29.22
CA LYS A 191 16.18 7.96 29.22
C LYS A 191 17.68 8.14 29.20
N ILE A 192 18.18 9.03 28.33
CA ILE A 192 19.61 9.37 28.25
C ILE A 192 20.08 10.01 29.55
N TYR A 193 19.31 10.95 30.09
CA TYR A 193 19.64 11.60 31.37
C TYR A 193 19.78 10.57 32.51
N ASN A 194 18.78 9.69 32.65
CA ASN A 194 18.76 8.70 33.74
C ASN A 194 19.93 7.70 33.65
N ALA A 195 20.39 7.36 32.43
CA ALA A 195 21.53 6.50 32.22
C ALA A 195 22.91 7.20 32.43
N ASN A 196 22.90 8.53 32.57
CA ASN A 196 24.12 9.34 32.66
C ASN A 196 24.09 10.38 33.81
N LYS A 197 23.26 10.15 34.84
CA LYS A 197 23.14 11.09 35.96
C LYS A 197 24.47 11.40 36.64
N ASP A 198 25.33 10.42 36.75
CA ASP A 198 26.65 10.56 37.39
C ASP A 198 27.61 11.48 36.61
N VAL A 199 27.41 11.55 35.29
CA VAL A 199 28.24 12.36 34.38
C VAL A 199 27.62 13.76 34.15
N ILE A 200 26.28 13.85 34.07
CA ILE A 200 25.58 15.10 33.79
C ILE A 200 25.33 15.91 35.08
N GLY A 201 25.16 15.22 36.21
CA GLY A 201 24.83 15.85 37.48
C GLY A 201 23.30 16.16 37.60
N ALA A 202 22.97 17.05 38.55
CA ALA A 202 21.58 17.31 38.93
C ALA A 202 20.75 18.09 37.86
N ASN A 203 21.40 18.79 36.94
CA ASN A 203 20.73 19.62 35.94
C ASN A 203 20.85 19.01 34.54
N TYR A 204 19.76 18.42 34.06
CA TYR A 204 19.72 17.77 32.74
C TYR A 204 19.90 18.74 31.56
N ASN A 205 19.75 20.05 31.76
CA ASN A 205 19.97 21.06 30.73
C ASN A 205 21.45 21.44 30.56
N LEU A 206 22.30 20.99 31.46
CA LEU A 206 23.72 21.38 31.47
C LEU A 206 24.59 20.21 31.06
N ILE A 207 24.85 20.11 29.75
CA ILE A 207 25.78 19.14 29.16
C ILE A 207 26.94 19.88 28.51
N TYR A 208 28.15 19.38 28.68
CA TYR A 208 29.36 20.00 28.14
C TYR A 208 29.89 19.25 26.91
N ALA A 209 30.39 20.02 25.93
CA ALA A 209 31.05 19.42 24.77
C ALA A 209 32.24 18.55 25.21
N GLY A 210 32.42 17.39 24.59
CA GLY A 210 33.41 16.39 24.94
C GLY A 210 32.94 15.35 25.97
N THR A 211 31.79 15.54 26.60
CA THR A 211 31.22 14.54 27.52
C THR A 211 30.76 13.31 26.74
N VAL A 212 31.10 12.11 27.20
CA VAL A 212 30.66 10.84 26.59
C VAL A 212 29.43 10.36 27.33
N LEU A 213 28.29 10.28 26.58
CA LEU A 213 27.01 9.82 27.10
C LEU A 213 26.73 8.41 26.63
N THR A 214 26.21 7.58 27.51
CA THR A 214 25.67 6.25 27.20
C THR A 214 24.23 6.40 26.72
N ILE A 215 23.92 5.85 25.53
CA ILE A 215 22.59 5.85 24.96
C ILE A 215 21.99 4.44 25.17
N PRO A 216 21.04 4.29 26.11
CA PRO A 216 20.45 3.01 26.47
C PRO A 216 19.50 2.45 25.39
#